data_0d05775eb98c49a54137952e82076d03
#
_entry.id   0d05775eb98c49a54137952e82076d03
#
_cell.length_a   1.000
_cell.length_b   1.000
_cell.length_c   1.000
_cell.angle_alpha   90.00
_cell.angle_beta   90.00
_cell.angle_gamma   90.00
#
_symmetry.space_group_name_H-M   'P 1'
#
loop_
_entity.id
_entity.type
_entity.pdbx_description
1 polymer ?
#
loop_
_entity_poly.entity_id
_entity_poly.type
_entity_poly.pdbx_seq_one_letter_code
_entity_poly.pdbx_strand_id
1 'polypeptide(L)'
;MQIFEQLTKNILKTNAQGYALFYYNNGFTLEKVNGKVSDLTSDDITFNTNFRLASVSKQFIAFSIVNLIKENKISYETNILSIYSDLPKYFENITIKNLLNHTSGIYDYEDMEHSDDDPQVQDKDILDFLKTTNDTYFKVGTKYKYSNTAYILLGLIVEKISKMSISEYIENNVFKKAGMLKSKVNIQGVTEIENRAYGHLLDEDNNLYVKDQYWCSATIGDGGLYSSINDLKKWCKYLVNTSNFTDMKASNYISDGEYNFYGLGIRTIEVDGNLIHYHCGDTIGTNTLLLFSIDLNLCLIFLTNLGGINTEIMKNNLIELIKGKI
;
A
#
# COMPACT_ATOMS: atom_id res chain seq x y z
N MET A 1 -14.22 -19.18 16.79
CA MET A 1 -13.47 -18.53 17.87
C MET A 1 -11.98 -18.80 17.73
N GLN A 2 -11.56 -20.05 17.65
CA GLN A 2 -10.16 -20.46 17.57
C GLN A 2 -9.35 -19.80 16.44
N ILE A 3 -9.88 -19.76 15.18
CA ILE A 3 -9.18 -19.15 14.02
C ILE A 3 -8.97 -17.65 14.23
N PHE A 4 -9.97 -16.93 14.78
CA PHE A 4 -9.81 -15.50 15.06
C PHE A 4 -8.69 -15.26 16.08
N GLU A 5 -8.67 -16.00 17.18
CA GLU A 5 -7.66 -15.89 18.23
C GLU A 5 -6.24 -16.19 17.68
N GLN A 6 -6.14 -17.20 16.82
CA GLN A 6 -4.87 -17.55 16.16
C GLN A 6 -4.38 -16.43 15.23
N LEU A 7 -5.24 -15.92 14.34
CA LEU A 7 -4.90 -14.85 13.40
C LEU A 7 -4.49 -13.57 14.14
N THR A 8 -5.20 -13.21 15.22
CA THR A 8 -5.01 -11.95 15.93
C THR A 8 -4.03 -12.02 17.10
N LYS A 9 -3.40 -13.18 17.32
CA LYS A 9 -2.40 -13.37 18.37
C LYS A 9 -1.25 -12.35 18.21
N ASN A 10 -1.01 -11.59 19.28
CA ASN A 10 -0.02 -10.50 19.35
C ASN A 10 -0.32 -9.29 18.42
N ILE A 11 -1.53 -9.19 17.87
CA ILE A 11 -1.99 -8.08 17.03
C ILE A 11 -2.88 -7.13 17.83
N LEU A 12 -3.88 -7.65 18.52
CA LEU A 12 -4.78 -6.84 19.32
C LEU A 12 -4.09 -6.42 20.61
N LYS A 13 -3.97 -5.11 20.84
CA LYS A 13 -3.25 -4.53 21.99
C LYS A 13 -4.19 -4.12 23.12
N THR A 14 -5.40 -3.74 22.79
CA THR A 14 -6.41 -3.26 23.73
C THR A 14 -7.81 -3.62 23.23
N ASN A 15 -8.76 -3.75 24.16
CA ASN A 15 -10.17 -4.00 23.82
C ASN A 15 -10.82 -2.82 23.08
N ALA A 16 -10.28 -1.61 23.23
CA ALA A 16 -10.76 -0.39 22.55
C ALA A 16 -10.17 -0.21 21.14
N GLN A 17 -9.19 -1.05 20.74
CA GLN A 17 -8.59 -0.97 19.40
C GLN A 17 -9.66 -1.11 18.32
N GLY A 18 -9.70 -0.11 17.43
CA GLY A 18 -10.58 -0.13 16.27
C GLY A 18 -10.00 -1.00 15.15
N TYR A 19 -10.80 -1.94 14.62
CA TYR A 19 -10.41 -2.76 13.48
C TYR A 19 -11.58 -3.32 12.71
N ALA A 20 -11.31 -3.69 11.44
CA ALA A 20 -12.15 -4.53 10.61
C ALA A 20 -11.30 -5.69 10.04
N LEU A 21 -11.79 -6.92 10.16
CA LEU A 21 -11.13 -8.14 9.70
C LEU A 21 -12.08 -8.95 8.83
N PHE A 22 -11.58 -9.38 7.68
CA PHE A 22 -12.19 -10.36 6.80
C PHE A 22 -11.21 -11.49 6.54
N TYR A 23 -11.63 -12.71 6.79
CA TYR A 23 -10.89 -13.91 6.41
C TYR A 23 -11.83 -14.87 5.66
N TYR A 24 -11.36 -15.36 4.54
CA TYR A 24 -12.04 -16.37 3.73
C TYR A 24 -11.04 -17.48 3.35
N ASN A 25 -11.46 -18.70 3.48
CA ASN A 25 -10.70 -19.88 3.03
C ASN A 25 -11.65 -21.02 2.65
N ASN A 26 -11.66 -21.41 1.36
CA ASN A 26 -12.41 -22.57 0.85
C ASN A 26 -13.86 -22.67 1.34
N GLY A 27 -14.61 -21.57 1.29
CA GLY A 27 -16.03 -21.51 1.69
C GLY A 27 -16.24 -21.13 3.15
N PHE A 28 -15.23 -21.19 4.00
CA PHE A 28 -15.31 -20.65 5.37
C PHE A 28 -15.08 -19.15 5.37
N THR A 29 -15.94 -18.40 6.05
CA THR A 29 -15.82 -16.96 6.20
C THR A 29 -15.82 -16.56 7.67
N LEU A 30 -14.89 -15.67 8.04
CA LEU A 30 -14.84 -15.01 9.33
C LEU A 30 -14.81 -13.50 9.11
N GLU A 31 -15.78 -12.81 9.68
CA GLU A 31 -15.90 -11.36 9.63
C GLU A 31 -15.99 -10.80 11.05
N LYS A 32 -15.16 -9.82 11.38
CA LYS A 32 -15.11 -9.15 12.69
C LYS A 32 -14.86 -7.67 12.54
N VAL A 33 -15.58 -6.88 13.32
CA VAL A 33 -15.32 -5.46 13.53
C VAL A 33 -15.30 -5.16 15.03
N ASN A 34 -14.56 -4.15 15.43
CA ASN A 34 -14.48 -3.68 16.81
C ASN A 34 -14.11 -2.21 16.86
N GLY A 35 -14.51 -1.53 17.92
CA GLY A 35 -14.09 -0.18 18.25
C GLY A 35 -14.81 0.91 17.47
N LYS A 36 -14.33 2.13 17.67
CA LYS A 36 -14.87 3.37 17.11
C LYS A 36 -14.02 3.88 15.96
N VAL A 37 -14.63 4.64 15.05
CA VAL A 37 -13.90 5.32 13.97
C VAL A 37 -12.97 6.40 14.52
N SER A 38 -13.30 6.96 15.69
CA SER A 38 -12.50 7.91 16.46
C SER A 38 -12.93 7.84 17.93
N ASP A 39 -12.05 8.19 18.86
CA ASP A 39 -12.38 8.44 20.26
C ASP A 39 -13.19 9.73 20.47
N LEU A 40 -13.20 10.61 19.45
CA LEU A 40 -13.95 11.88 19.46
C LEU A 40 -15.40 11.74 18.97
N THR A 41 -15.80 10.54 18.48
CA THR A 41 -17.16 10.30 17.95
C THR A 41 -17.77 9.04 18.56
N SER A 42 -19.09 8.88 18.43
CA SER A 42 -19.80 7.66 18.86
C SER A 42 -19.89 6.60 17.78
N ASP A 43 -19.41 6.88 16.56
CA ASP A 43 -19.61 6.04 15.40
C ASP A 43 -18.76 4.75 15.46
N ASP A 44 -19.40 3.62 15.29
CA ASP A 44 -18.74 2.33 15.29
C ASP A 44 -18.05 2.03 13.95
N ILE A 45 -16.95 1.29 14.02
CA ILE A 45 -16.34 0.70 12.83
C ILE A 45 -17.28 -0.34 12.22
N THR A 46 -17.38 -0.31 10.89
CA THR A 46 -18.16 -1.25 10.08
C THR A 46 -17.29 -1.80 8.94
N PHE A 47 -17.79 -2.78 8.18
CA PHE A 47 -17.13 -3.25 6.96
C PHE A 47 -17.13 -2.23 5.83
N ASN A 48 -17.84 -1.11 5.95
CA ASN A 48 -17.82 0.03 5.03
C ASN A 48 -17.00 1.21 5.54
N THR A 49 -16.39 1.11 6.72
CA THR A 49 -15.50 2.13 7.25
C THR A 49 -14.24 2.22 6.40
N ASN A 50 -13.91 3.43 5.94
CA ASN A 50 -12.73 3.72 5.13
C ASN A 50 -11.52 3.96 6.03
N PHE A 51 -10.53 3.09 5.91
CA PHE A 51 -9.23 3.22 6.56
C PHE A 51 -8.20 3.74 5.58
N ARG A 52 -7.22 4.50 6.04
CA ARG A 52 -6.04 4.82 5.27
C ARG A 52 -5.27 3.53 4.99
N LEU A 53 -5.00 3.25 3.71
CA LEU A 53 -4.39 1.99 3.29
C LEU A 53 -2.88 1.98 3.49
N ALA A 54 -2.26 3.14 3.66
CA ALA A 54 -0.80 3.26 3.66
C ALA A 54 -0.22 2.51 2.44
N SER A 55 0.87 1.76 2.60
CA SER A 55 1.55 1.11 1.48
C SER A 55 0.74 0.06 0.71
N VAL A 56 -0.42 -0.39 1.18
CA VAL A 56 -1.35 -1.18 0.34
C VAL A 56 -1.81 -0.36 -0.87
N SER A 57 -1.76 0.98 -0.81
CA SER A 57 -2.02 1.91 -1.93
C SER A 57 -1.15 1.65 -3.15
N LYS A 58 0.08 1.14 -2.94
CA LYS A 58 1.04 0.89 -4.02
C LYS A 58 0.53 -0.10 -5.08
N GLN A 59 -0.39 -1.01 -4.72
CA GLN A 59 -1.03 -1.91 -5.68
C GLN A 59 -1.80 -1.14 -6.75
N PHE A 60 -2.49 -0.08 -6.35
CA PHE A 60 -3.33 0.72 -7.24
C PHE A 60 -2.49 1.62 -8.15
N ILE A 61 -1.39 2.15 -7.63
CA ILE A 61 -0.40 2.91 -8.42
C ILE A 61 0.26 2.00 -9.47
N ALA A 62 0.75 0.83 -9.05
CA ALA A 62 1.35 -0.14 -9.96
C ALA A 62 0.36 -0.61 -11.04
N PHE A 63 -0.88 -0.91 -10.65
CA PHE A 63 -1.95 -1.26 -11.59
C PHE A 63 -2.21 -0.16 -12.62
N SER A 64 -2.16 1.12 -12.19
CA SER A 64 -2.32 2.28 -13.06
C SER A 64 -1.18 2.37 -14.08
N ILE A 65 0.07 2.15 -13.67
CA ILE A 65 1.23 2.09 -14.56
C ILE A 65 1.10 0.94 -15.56
N VAL A 66 0.71 -0.25 -15.11
CA VAL A 66 0.50 -1.42 -15.98
C VAL A 66 -0.60 -1.14 -17.02
N ASN A 67 -1.67 -0.43 -16.64
CA ASN A 67 -2.68 0.02 -17.61
C ASN A 67 -2.08 0.90 -18.70
N LEU A 68 -1.28 1.92 -18.33
CA LEU A 68 -0.62 2.81 -19.29
C LEU A 68 0.36 2.08 -20.21
N ILE A 69 1.04 1.04 -19.68
CA ILE A 69 1.92 0.17 -20.49
C ILE A 69 1.09 -0.63 -21.51
N LYS A 70 -0.03 -1.23 -21.09
CA LYS A 70 -0.93 -1.97 -22.00
C LYS A 70 -1.62 -1.08 -23.04
N GLU A 71 -1.78 0.18 -22.73
CA GLU A 71 -2.24 1.20 -23.67
C GLU A 71 -1.11 1.70 -24.62
N ASN A 72 0.11 1.15 -24.54
CA ASN A 72 1.31 1.55 -25.29
C ASN A 72 1.69 3.03 -25.11
N LYS A 73 1.35 3.65 -23.99
CA LYS A 73 1.72 5.03 -23.66
C LYS A 73 3.12 5.14 -23.07
N ILE A 74 3.55 4.12 -22.37
CA ILE A 74 4.89 3.92 -21.80
C ILE A 74 5.25 2.43 -21.86
N SER A 75 6.48 2.07 -21.49
CA SER A 75 6.92 0.68 -21.32
C SER A 75 7.65 0.50 -20.01
N TYR A 76 7.90 -0.73 -19.59
CA TYR A 76 8.72 -1.04 -18.42
C TYR A 76 10.13 -0.45 -18.54
N GLU A 77 10.67 -0.38 -19.75
CA GLU A 77 12.01 0.14 -20.06
C GLU A 77 12.01 1.66 -20.36
N THR A 78 10.86 2.32 -20.26
CA THR A 78 10.80 3.78 -20.43
C THR A 78 11.69 4.43 -19.37
N ASN A 79 12.66 5.22 -19.86
CA ASN A 79 13.60 5.94 -19.01
C ASN A 79 12.92 7.15 -18.34
N ILE A 80 13.21 7.38 -17.07
CA ILE A 80 12.56 8.44 -16.29
C ILE A 80 12.91 9.84 -16.82
N LEU A 81 14.14 10.05 -17.33
CA LEU A 81 14.53 11.33 -17.93
C LEU A 81 13.76 11.65 -19.21
N SER A 82 13.21 10.66 -19.91
CA SER A 82 12.34 10.93 -21.06
C SER A 82 10.99 11.53 -20.66
N ILE A 83 10.59 11.35 -19.39
CA ILE A 83 9.35 11.89 -18.82
C ILE A 83 9.63 13.18 -18.04
N TYR A 84 10.69 13.21 -17.23
CA TYR A 84 11.13 14.33 -16.41
C TYR A 84 12.57 14.71 -16.74
N SER A 85 12.75 15.49 -17.79
CA SER A 85 14.07 15.86 -18.33
C SER A 85 14.86 16.83 -17.41
N ASP A 86 14.22 17.38 -16.41
CA ASP A 86 14.80 18.28 -15.40
C ASP A 86 15.33 17.57 -14.16
N LEU A 87 15.19 16.24 -14.10
CA LEU A 87 15.85 15.43 -13.06
C LEU A 87 17.36 15.31 -13.31
N PRO A 88 18.17 15.09 -12.25
CA PRO A 88 19.61 14.94 -12.39
C PRO A 88 20.05 13.79 -13.31
N LYS A 89 21.26 13.93 -13.88
CA LYS A 89 21.79 12.98 -14.87
C LYS A 89 21.85 11.52 -14.38
N TYR A 90 21.99 11.26 -13.08
CA TYR A 90 22.05 9.90 -12.58
C TYR A 90 20.74 9.10 -12.80
N PHE A 91 19.61 9.78 -13.11
CA PHE A 91 18.37 9.14 -13.54
C PHE A 91 18.44 8.54 -14.97
N GLU A 92 19.53 8.76 -15.73
CA GLU A 92 19.65 8.28 -17.12
C GLU A 92 19.54 6.75 -17.29
N ASN A 93 19.80 5.98 -16.20
CA ASN A 93 19.70 4.52 -16.19
C ASN A 93 18.50 4.00 -15.42
N ILE A 94 17.62 4.88 -14.90
CA ILE A 94 16.46 4.49 -14.12
C ILE A 94 15.26 4.37 -15.03
N THR A 95 14.59 3.20 -14.98
CA THR A 95 13.40 2.90 -15.78
C THR A 95 12.15 2.80 -14.88
N ILE A 96 10.96 2.82 -15.50
CA ILE A 96 9.68 2.52 -14.83
C ILE A 96 9.77 1.21 -14.02
N LYS A 97 10.40 0.17 -14.59
CA LYS A 97 10.57 -1.12 -13.93
C LYS A 97 11.37 -1.00 -12.63
N ASN A 98 12.44 -0.21 -12.64
CA ASN A 98 13.27 -0.02 -11.45
C ASN A 98 12.52 0.68 -10.30
N LEU A 99 11.61 1.60 -10.62
CA LEU A 99 10.75 2.23 -9.62
C LEU A 99 9.73 1.22 -9.08
N LEU A 100 9.03 0.49 -9.96
CA LEU A 100 7.98 -0.46 -9.60
C LEU A 100 8.47 -1.56 -8.66
N ASN A 101 9.69 -2.08 -8.87
CA ASN A 101 10.25 -3.22 -8.13
C ASN A 101 11.29 -2.83 -7.08
N HIS A 102 11.42 -1.52 -6.78
CA HIS A 102 12.34 -1.00 -5.76
C HIS A 102 13.83 -1.29 -6.01
N THR A 103 14.25 -1.31 -7.28
CA THR A 103 15.66 -1.51 -7.66
C THR A 103 16.30 -0.25 -8.22
N SER A 104 15.65 0.90 -8.11
CA SER A 104 16.16 2.18 -8.61
C SER A 104 17.33 2.73 -7.81
N GLY A 105 17.34 2.48 -6.49
CA GLY A 105 18.33 3.04 -5.56
C GLY A 105 18.18 4.54 -5.31
N ILE A 106 17.12 5.20 -5.79
CA ILE A 106 16.89 6.64 -5.52
C ILE A 106 16.70 6.90 -4.04
N TYR A 107 17.09 8.09 -3.60
CA TYR A 107 16.91 8.50 -2.20
C TYR A 107 15.44 8.46 -1.81
N ASP A 108 15.18 7.99 -0.59
CA ASP A 108 13.85 8.00 -0.02
C ASP A 108 13.62 9.30 0.76
N TYR A 109 12.48 9.93 0.53
CA TYR A 109 12.15 11.17 1.21
C TYR A 109 11.96 10.98 2.73
N GLU A 110 11.61 9.78 3.17
CA GLU A 110 11.50 9.47 4.60
C GLU A 110 12.87 9.47 5.32
N ASP A 111 13.99 9.42 4.58
CA ASP A 111 15.34 9.59 5.13
C ASP A 111 15.73 11.09 5.27
N MET A 112 14.84 12.05 4.88
CA MET A 112 15.08 13.48 5.09
C MET A 112 14.93 13.85 6.56
N GLU A 113 15.76 14.81 7.02
CA GLU A 113 15.53 15.42 8.32
C GLU A 113 14.18 16.15 8.33
N HIS A 114 13.38 15.91 9.33
CA HIS A 114 12.06 16.52 9.50
C HIS A 114 11.70 16.69 10.98
N SER A 115 10.76 17.58 11.24
CA SER A 115 10.10 17.78 12.54
C SER A 115 8.61 17.46 12.42
N ASP A 116 7.97 17.08 13.52
CA ASP A 116 6.52 16.89 13.59
C ASP A 116 5.73 18.18 13.28
N ASP A 117 6.37 19.35 13.46
CA ASP A 117 5.79 20.67 13.20
C ASP A 117 6.00 21.16 11.75
N ASP A 118 6.75 20.40 10.92
CA ASP A 118 6.98 20.77 9.53
C ASP A 118 5.67 20.70 8.72
N PRO A 119 5.51 21.57 7.71
CA PRO A 119 4.39 21.47 6.77
C PRO A 119 4.36 20.11 6.10
N GLN A 120 3.17 19.55 5.89
CA GLN A 120 3.03 18.27 5.21
C GLN A 120 3.55 18.36 3.77
N VAL A 121 4.47 17.43 3.41
CA VAL A 121 4.98 17.30 2.05
C VAL A 121 3.96 16.63 1.14
N GLN A 122 3.92 17.09 -0.11
CA GLN A 122 3.10 16.52 -1.18
C GLN A 122 3.99 15.82 -2.22
N ASP A 123 3.39 15.02 -3.08
CA ASP A 123 4.11 14.29 -4.15
C ASP A 123 5.00 15.21 -5.00
N LYS A 124 4.55 16.43 -5.27
CA LYS A 124 5.31 17.43 -6.03
C LYS A 124 6.56 17.91 -5.29
N ASP A 125 6.49 18.09 -3.99
CA ASP A 125 7.62 18.53 -3.17
C ASP A 125 8.72 17.46 -3.20
N ILE A 126 8.33 16.18 -3.23
CA ILE A 126 9.26 15.06 -3.37
C ILE A 126 9.92 15.02 -4.76
N LEU A 127 9.19 15.36 -5.83
CA LEU A 127 9.79 15.52 -7.15
C LEU A 127 10.83 16.66 -7.15
N ASP A 128 10.53 17.78 -6.50
CA ASP A 128 11.46 18.91 -6.39
C ASP A 128 12.67 18.57 -5.52
N PHE A 129 12.49 17.80 -4.44
CA PHE A 129 13.60 17.23 -3.66
C PHE A 129 14.52 16.38 -4.53
N LEU A 130 14.00 15.48 -5.35
CA LEU A 130 14.82 14.63 -6.24
C LEU A 130 15.68 15.42 -7.20
N LYS A 131 15.28 16.63 -7.60
CA LYS A 131 16.10 17.53 -8.46
C LYS A 131 17.34 18.05 -7.75
N THR A 132 17.37 18.03 -6.43
CA THR A 132 18.51 18.49 -5.60
C THR A 132 19.46 17.37 -5.21
N THR A 133 19.08 16.11 -5.40
CA THR A 133 19.91 14.95 -5.08
C THR A 133 20.99 14.71 -6.15
N ASN A 134 22.10 14.09 -5.78
CA ASN A 134 23.27 13.98 -6.67
C ASN A 134 23.63 12.54 -7.03
N ASP A 135 23.08 11.54 -6.34
CA ASP A 135 23.44 10.14 -6.50
C ASP A 135 22.30 9.21 -6.04
N THR A 136 22.53 7.92 -6.09
CA THR A 136 21.67 6.86 -5.59
C THR A 136 22.33 6.10 -4.45
N TYR A 137 21.55 5.40 -3.62
CA TYR A 137 22.12 4.52 -2.57
C TYR A 137 23.00 3.41 -3.14
N PHE A 138 22.73 2.95 -4.37
CA PHE A 138 23.45 1.90 -5.06
C PHE A 138 23.20 1.98 -6.57
N LYS A 139 24.06 1.31 -7.34
CA LYS A 139 23.90 1.22 -8.80
C LYS A 139 22.56 0.59 -9.17
N VAL A 140 21.83 1.24 -10.05
CA VAL A 140 20.49 0.82 -10.53
C VAL A 140 20.48 -0.66 -10.93
N GLY A 141 19.47 -1.39 -10.48
CA GLY A 141 19.25 -2.81 -10.77
C GLY A 141 20.15 -3.79 -9.99
N THR A 142 21.06 -3.31 -9.13
CA THR A 142 22.00 -4.21 -8.43
C THR A 142 21.52 -4.67 -7.06
N LYS A 143 20.62 -3.92 -6.42
CA LYS A 143 20.09 -4.23 -5.09
C LYS A 143 18.61 -3.89 -4.99
N TYR A 144 17.98 -4.41 -3.96
CA TYR A 144 16.63 -4.05 -3.54
C TYR A 144 16.71 -3.11 -2.33
N LYS A 145 16.02 -1.97 -2.40
CA LYS A 145 15.69 -1.13 -1.24
C LYS A 145 14.28 -0.57 -1.46
N TYR A 146 13.36 -0.94 -0.57
CA TYR A 146 12.00 -0.40 -0.60
C TYR A 146 12.05 1.14 -0.60
N SER A 147 11.23 1.78 -1.43
CA SER A 147 11.24 3.24 -1.59
C SER A 147 9.82 3.78 -1.77
N ASN A 148 9.42 4.65 -0.86
CA ASN A 148 8.19 5.43 -0.96
C ASN A 148 8.30 6.47 -2.07
N THR A 149 9.45 7.14 -2.18
CA THR A 149 9.76 8.09 -3.26
C THR A 149 9.54 7.49 -4.65
N ALA A 150 9.92 6.22 -4.85
CA ALA A 150 9.71 5.56 -6.15
C ALA A 150 8.22 5.50 -6.51
N TYR A 151 7.33 5.22 -5.56
CA TYR A 151 5.90 5.13 -5.81
C TYR A 151 5.22 6.50 -5.91
N ILE A 152 5.71 7.51 -5.21
CA ILE A 152 5.32 8.91 -5.44
C ILE A 152 5.63 9.30 -6.88
N LEU A 153 6.86 9.04 -7.35
CA LEU A 153 7.24 9.35 -8.73
C LEU A 153 6.40 8.58 -9.75
N LEU A 154 6.03 7.31 -9.48
CA LEU A 154 5.10 6.55 -10.33
C LEU A 154 3.70 7.19 -10.36
N GLY A 155 3.18 7.68 -9.24
CA GLY A 155 1.92 8.43 -9.19
C GLY A 155 1.96 9.68 -10.07
N LEU A 156 3.01 10.48 -9.97
CA LEU A 156 3.24 11.67 -10.81
C LEU A 156 3.42 11.31 -12.30
N ILE A 157 4.00 10.15 -12.61
CA ILE A 157 4.08 9.65 -13.99
C ILE A 157 2.70 9.30 -14.52
N VAL A 158 1.83 8.68 -13.71
CA VAL A 158 0.43 8.45 -14.10
C VAL A 158 -0.24 9.77 -14.50
N GLU A 159 -0.12 10.81 -13.68
CA GLU A 159 -0.68 12.14 -14.00
C GLU A 159 -0.12 12.71 -15.31
N LYS A 160 1.20 12.72 -15.43
CA LYS A 160 1.88 13.33 -16.58
C LYS A 160 1.52 12.64 -17.91
N ILE A 161 1.41 11.31 -17.90
CA ILE A 161 1.14 10.52 -19.10
C ILE A 161 -0.36 10.48 -19.44
N SER A 162 -1.22 10.34 -18.42
CA SER A 162 -2.68 10.29 -18.62
C SER A 162 -3.31 11.65 -18.88
N LYS A 163 -2.66 12.74 -18.44
CA LYS A 163 -3.19 14.11 -18.38
C LYS A 163 -4.40 14.27 -17.45
N MET A 164 -4.55 13.38 -16.49
CA MET A 164 -5.55 13.40 -15.43
C MET A 164 -4.83 13.55 -14.09
N SER A 165 -5.47 14.13 -13.09
CA SER A 165 -4.95 14.03 -11.72
C SER A 165 -4.90 12.56 -11.28
N ILE A 166 -4.01 12.21 -10.34
CA ILE A 166 -3.89 10.83 -9.85
C ILE A 166 -5.21 10.35 -9.22
N SER A 167 -5.90 11.23 -8.50
CA SER A 167 -7.22 10.95 -7.94
C SER A 167 -8.23 10.61 -9.04
N GLU A 168 -8.36 11.46 -10.04
CA GLU A 168 -9.28 11.25 -11.16
C GLU A 168 -8.95 9.97 -11.93
N TYR A 169 -7.66 9.70 -12.16
CA TYR A 169 -7.23 8.50 -12.87
C TYR A 169 -7.59 7.24 -12.10
N ILE A 170 -7.22 7.16 -10.81
CA ILE A 170 -7.48 5.98 -9.97
C ILE A 170 -8.98 5.77 -9.77
N GLU A 171 -9.74 6.82 -9.47
CA GLU A 171 -11.17 6.69 -9.23
C GLU A 171 -11.91 6.20 -10.49
N ASN A 172 -11.58 6.72 -11.68
CA ASN A 172 -12.26 6.33 -12.92
C ASN A 172 -11.75 5.02 -13.54
N ASN A 173 -10.42 4.79 -13.51
CA ASN A 173 -9.80 3.69 -14.25
C ASN A 173 -9.49 2.47 -13.39
N VAL A 174 -9.54 2.60 -12.06
CA VAL A 174 -9.26 1.52 -11.13
C VAL A 174 -10.46 1.26 -10.23
N PHE A 175 -10.82 2.19 -9.34
CA PHE A 175 -11.87 1.97 -8.35
C PHE A 175 -13.23 1.68 -9.00
N LYS A 176 -13.66 2.51 -9.93
CA LYS A 176 -14.95 2.33 -10.61
C LYS A 176 -15.01 1.00 -11.38
N LYS A 177 -13.92 0.62 -12.06
CA LYS A 177 -13.85 -0.66 -12.80
C LYS A 177 -13.86 -1.88 -11.87
N ALA A 178 -13.25 -1.75 -10.69
CA ALA A 178 -13.27 -2.80 -9.67
C ALA A 178 -14.56 -2.81 -8.82
N GLY A 179 -15.45 -1.81 -8.99
CA GLY A 179 -16.66 -1.64 -8.18
C GLY A 179 -16.41 -1.12 -6.78
N MET A 180 -15.26 -0.49 -6.53
CA MET A 180 -14.84 0.11 -5.25
C MET A 180 -15.39 1.53 -5.09
N LEU A 181 -16.71 1.66 -5.03
CA LEU A 181 -17.40 2.94 -5.17
C LEU A 181 -17.28 3.87 -3.94
N LYS A 182 -16.79 3.35 -2.82
CA LYS A 182 -16.60 4.11 -1.56
C LYS A 182 -15.13 4.41 -1.25
N SER A 183 -14.21 3.82 -2.01
CA SER A 183 -12.78 4.09 -1.91
C SER A 183 -12.45 5.46 -2.48
N LYS A 184 -11.45 6.14 -1.90
CA LYS A 184 -11.04 7.50 -2.25
C LYS A 184 -9.53 7.65 -2.29
N VAL A 185 -9.08 8.56 -3.15
CA VAL A 185 -7.72 9.11 -3.09
C VAL A 185 -7.78 10.37 -2.23
N ASN A 186 -6.99 10.43 -1.16
CA ASN A 186 -6.99 11.58 -0.26
C ASN A 186 -6.13 12.72 -0.81
N ILE A 187 -6.77 13.79 -1.21
CA ILE A 187 -6.11 15.06 -1.48
C ILE A 187 -6.31 15.92 -0.22
N GLN A 188 -5.21 16.17 0.48
CA GLN A 188 -5.23 16.88 1.76
C GLN A 188 -5.96 18.23 1.65
N GLY A 189 -6.93 18.44 2.56
CA GLY A 189 -7.75 19.63 2.59
C GLY A 189 -8.82 19.74 1.49
N VAL A 190 -8.95 18.74 0.60
CA VAL A 190 -9.90 18.74 -0.53
C VAL A 190 -10.86 17.56 -0.48
N THR A 191 -10.34 16.34 -0.30
CA THR A 191 -11.17 15.13 -0.35
C THR A 191 -11.88 14.88 0.97
N GLU A 192 -13.21 14.83 0.93
CA GLU A 192 -14.01 14.31 2.03
C GLU A 192 -14.10 12.78 1.95
N ILE A 193 -13.73 12.10 3.02
CA ILE A 193 -13.76 10.64 3.14
C ILE A 193 -14.95 10.24 3.99
N GLU A 194 -16.01 9.73 3.36
CA GLU A 194 -17.18 9.20 4.07
C GLU A 194 -16.80 8.01 4.98
N ASN A 195 -17.40 7.91 6.17
CA ASN A 195 -17.17 6.83 7.13
C ASN A 195 -15.67 6.59 7.40
N ARG A 196 -14.90 7.66 7.58
CA ARG A 196 -13.46 7.62 7.78
C ARG A 196 -13.11 7.13 9.18
N ALA A 197 -12.21 6.15 9.28
CA ALA A 197 -11.48 5.84 10.51
C ALA A 197 -10.32 6.83 10.68
N TYR A 198 -10.19 7.41 11.87
CA TYR A 198 -9.11 8.32 12.25
C TYR A 198 -8.03 7.54 12.99
N GLY A 199 -6.78 7.82 12.70
CA GLY A 199 -5.64 7.14 13.28
C GLY A 199 -5.44 7.44 14.77
N HIS A 200 -5.04 6.42 15.53
CA HIS A 200 -4.77 6.49 16.97
C HIS A 200 -3.39 5.92 17.28
N LEU A 201 -2.84 6.38 18.40
CA LEU A 201 -1.70 5.75 19.06
C LEU A 201 -2.09 5.42 20.52
N LEU A 202 -1.23 4.63 21.17
CA LEU A 202 -1.30 4.41 22.62
C LEU A 202 -0.28 5.32 23.30
N ASP A 203 -0.70 5.94 24.41
CA ASP A 203 0.20 6.63 25.30
C ASP A 203 0.97 5.64 26.20
N GLU A 204 1.80 6.14 27.11
CA GLU A 204 2.58 5.33 28.05
C GLU A 204 1.70 4.52 29.03
N ASP A 205 0.47 4.97 29.27
CA ASP A 205 -0.52 4.31 30.12
C ASP A 205 -1.46 3.38 29.33
N ASN A 206 -1.19 3.15 28.03
CA ASN A 206 -2.02 2.39 27.08
C ASN A 206 -3.42 2.98 26.82
N ASN A 207 -3.60 4.28 26.99
CA ASN A 207 -4.82 4.95 26.56
C ASN A 207 -4.71 5.33 25.06
N LEU A 208 -5.83 5.19 24.34
CA LEU A 208 -5.93 5.63 22.95
C LEU A 208 -5.98 7.17 22.89
N TYR A 209 -5.26 7.74 21.93
CA TYR A 209 -5.42 9.14 21.55
C TYR A 209 -5.33 9.30 20.03
N VAL A 210 -6.03 10.28 19.47
CA VAL A 210 -5.98 10.57 18.03
C VAL A 210 -4.60 11.07 17.63
N LYS A 211 -3.98 10.38 16.71
CA LYS A 211 -2.78 10.83 15.96
C LYS A 211 -2.94 10.33 14.53
N ASP A 212 -3.53 11.15 13.68
CA ASP A 212 -4.03 10.77 12.35
C ASP A 212 -3.20 11.36 11.22
N GLN A 213 -2.46 12.43 11.48
CA GLN A 213 -1.68 13.15 10.48
C GLN A 213 -0.24 13.34 10.96
N TYR A 214 0.67 13.35 9.99
CA TYR A 214 2.10 13.45 10.17
C TYR A 214 2.69 14.25 9.00
N TRP A 215 3.93 14.67 9.05
CA TRP A 215 4.57 15.48 8.02
C TRP A 215 4.48 14.87 6.60
N CYS A 216 4.48 13.53 6.47
CA CYS A 216 4.36 12.83 5.19
C CYS A 216 2.93 12.38 4.86
N SER A 217 1.92 12.82 5.60
CA SER A 217 0.55 12.32 5.42
C SER A 217 -0.19 12.87 4.20
N ALA A 218 0.35 13.88 3.52
CA ALA A 218 -0.25 14.44 2.31
C ALA A 218 0.27 13.82 1.00
N THR A 219 1.22 12.88 1.07
CA THR A 219 1.66 12.11 -0.10
C THR A 219 0.58 11.12 -0.54
N ILE A 220 0.45 10.93 -1.86
CA ILE A 220 -0.58 10.08 -2.47
C ILE A 220 0.02 8.78 -3.02
N GLY A 221 1.10 8.91 -3.81
CA GLY A 221 1.64 7.80 -4.60
C GLY A 221 2.11 6.60 -3.77
N ASP A 222 2.57 6.80 -2.56
CA ASP A 222 3.09 5.78 -1.67
C ASP A 222 2.06 5.24 -0.65
N GLY A 223 1.02 6.05 -0.28
CA GLY A 223 0.15 5.65 0.83
C GLY A 223 -1.18 6.41 1.01
N GLY A 224 -1.55 7.33 0.10
CA GLY A 224 -2.65 8.27 0.29
C GLY A 224 -4.05 7.77 -0.08
N LEU A 225 -4.29 6.47 -0.21
CA LEU A 225 -5.59 5.92 -0.57
C LEU A 225 -6.36 5.44 0.67
N TYR A 226 -7.68 5.58 0.61
CA TYR A 226 -8.61 5.11 1.64
C TYR A 226 -9.57 4.07 1.06
N SER A 227 -9.82 3.00 1.79
CA SER A 227 -10.76 1.95 1.40
C SER A 227 -11.32 1.18 2.60
N SER A 228 -12.32 0.35 2.32
CA SER A 228 -13.01 -0.48 3.29
C SER A 228 -12.82 -1.97 2.99
N ILE A 229 -13.14 -2.84 3.96
CA ILE A 229 -13.18 -4.30 3.75
C ILE A 229 -14.03 -4.65 2.52
N ASN A 230 -15.23 -4.07 2.41
CA ASN A 230 -16.14 -4.40 1.32
C ASN A 230 -15.59 -4.02 -0.06
N ASP A 231 -14.88 -2.90 -0.17
CA ASP A 231 -14.28 -2.50 -1.43
C ASP A 231 -12.98 -3.28 -1.72
N LEU A 232 -12.15 -3.58 -0.72
CA LEU A 232 -10.95 -4.41 -0.90
C LEU A 232 -11.27 -5.86 -1.29
N LYS A 233 -12.39 -6.43 -0.81
CA LYS A 233 -12.89 -7.73 -1.30
C LYS A 233 -13.17 -7.69 -2.81
N LYS A 234 -13.78 -6.60 -3.31
CA LYS A 234 -14.00 -6.39 -4.74
C LYS A 234 -12.69 -6.22 -5.50
N TRP A 235 -11.74 -5.48 -4.92
CA TRP A 235 -10.40 -5.32 -5.47
C TRP A 235 -9.71 -6.66 -5.70
N CYS A 236 -9.61 -7.51 -4.67
CA CYS A 236 -9.00 -8.83 -4.79
C CYS A 236 -9.64 -9.64 -5.92
N LYS A 237 -10.98 -9.70 -5.94
CA LYS A 237 -11.72 -10.40 -6.98
C LYS A 237 -11.48 -9.82 -8.39
N TYR A 238 -11.44 -8.49 -8.51
CA TYR A 238 -11.19 -7.82 -9.79
C TYR A 238 -9.76 -8.08 -10.26
N LEU A 239 -8.78 -7.82 -9.39
CA LEU A 239 -7.36 -7.91 -9.71
C LEU A 239 -6.98 -9.27 -10.28
N VAL A 240 -7.33 -10.36 -9.58
CA VAL A 240 -6.97 -11.73 -9.99
C VAL A 240 -7.57 -12.16 -11.34
N ASN A 241 -8.63 -11.49 -11.77
CA ASN A 241 -9.29 -11.74 -13.06
C ASN A 241 -8.79 -10.82 -14.18
N THR A 242 -7.79 -9.97 -13.92
CA THR A 242 -7.18 -9.11 -14.94
C THR A 242 -5.85 -9.68 -15.44
N SER A 243 -5.51 -9.37 -16.70
CA SER A 243 -4.17 -9.67 -17.21
C SER A 243 -3.06 -8.86 -16.52
N ASN A 244 -3.40 -7.75 -15.85
CA ASN A 244 -2.45 -6.95 -15.08
C ASN A 244 -1.87 -7.73 -13.91
N PHE A 245 -2.65 -8.61 -13.30
CA PHE A 245 -2.19 -9.41 -12.17
C PHE A 245 -1.01 -10.31 -12.54
N THR A 246 -0.97 -10.84 -13.76
CA THR A 246 0.16 -11.64 -14.24
C THR A 246 1.47 -10.86 -14.20
N ASP A 247 1.43 -9.59 -14.61
CA ASP A 247 2.60 -8.71 -14.57
C ASP A 247 2.94 -8.30 -13.13
N MET A 248 1.92 -7.97 -12.33
CA MET A 248 2.10 -7.46 -10.97
C MET A 248 2.69 -8.52 -10.00
N LYS A 249 2.30 -9.78 -10.14
CA LYS A 249 2.81 -10.87 -9.29
C LYS A 249 4.20 -11.37 -9.69
N ALA A 250 4.73 -10.93 -10.83
CA ALA A 250 6.02 -11.40 -11.32
C ALA A 250 7.13 -10.99 -10.35
N SER A 251 7.85 -11.97 -9.87
CA SER A 251 9.02 -11.75 -9.04
C SER A 251 10.23 -11.43 -9.90
N ASN A 252 11.12 -10.61 -9.37
CA ASN A 252 12.29 -10.13 -10.10
C ASN A 252 13.59 -10.67 -9.49
N TYR A 253 14.55 -10.99 -10.35
CA TYR A 253 15.93 -11.19 -9.94
C TYR A 253 16.67 -9.85 -10.01
N ILE A 254 17.57 -9.63 -9.08
CA ILE A 254 18.52 -8.52 -9.13
C ILE A 254 19.85 -9.00 -9.75
N SER A 255 20.74 -8.09 -10.11
CA SER A 255 21.91 -8.40 -10.95
C SER A 255 22.94 -9.30 -10.28
N ASP A 256 22.94 -9.43 -8.95
CA ASP A 256 23.80 -10.35 -8.17
C ASP A 256 23.19 -11.75 -8.00
N GLY A 257 22.03 -12.01 -8.61
CA GLY A 257 21.34 -13.29 -8.54
C GLY A 257 20.44 -13.47 -7.31
N GLU A 258 20.36 -12.48 -6.43
CA GLU A 258 19.42 -12.51 -5.33
C GLU A 258 17.97 -12.41 -5.84
N TYR A 259 17.08 -13.13 -5.16
CA TYR A 259 15.67 -13.15 -5.48
C TYR A 259 14.93 -12.01 -4.78
N ASN A 260 14.31 -11.16 -5.57
CA ASN A 260 13.44 -10.11 -5.05
C ASN A 260 11.99 -10.61 -5.02
N PHE A 261 11.46 -10.85 -3.83
CA PHE A 261 10.07 -11.26 -3.60
C PHE A 261 9.04 -10.16 -3.85
N TYR A 262 9.46 -8.98 -4.25
CA TYR A 262 8.59 -7.86 -4.57
C TYR A 262 8.28 -7.83 -6.06
N GLY A 263 7.00 -7.92 -6.39
CA GLY A 263 6.51 -7.73 -7.75
C GLY A 263 6.29 -6.24 -8.05
N LEU A 264 5.12 -5.89 -8.55
CA LEU A 264 4.72 -4.51 -8.83
C LEU A 264 3.62 -4.11 -7.83
N GLY A 265 3.99 -3.50 -6.71
CA GLY A 265 3.06 -3.14 -5.63
C GLY A 265 2.53 -4.33 -4.81
N ILE A 266 3.05 -5.52 -5.01
CA ILE A 266 2.65 -6.77 -4.34
C ILE A 266 3.89 -7.57 -3.99
N ARG A 267 3.94 -8.11 -2.76
CA ARG A 267 4.90 -9.13 -2.35
C ARG A 267 4.34 -10.51 -2.65
N THR A 268 5.18 -11.43 -3.08
CA THR A 268 4.79 -12.82 -3.34
C THR A 268 5.72 -13.75 -2.60
N ILE A 269 5.17 -14.64 -1.78
CA ILE A 269 5.92 -15.71 -1.11
C ILE A 269 5.32 -17.06 -1.50
N GLU A 270 6.12 -18.10 -1.39
CA GLU A 270 5.68 -19.48 -1.60
C GLU A 270 5.63 -20.22 -0.25
N VAL A 271 4.51 -20.89 0.02
CA VAL A 271 4.29 -21.70 1.21
C VAL A 271 3.73 -23.05 0.78
N ASP A 272 4.51 -24.10 0.99
CA ASP A 272 4.16 -25.49 0.64
C ASP A 272 3.66 -25.62 -0.83
N GLY A 273 4.36 -24.96 -1.77
CA GLY A 273 4.06 -24.96 -3.21
C GLY A 273 2.93 -24.00 -3.63
N ASN A 274 2.32 -23.25 -2.69
CA ASN A 274 1.25 -22.31 -2.97
C ASN A 274 1.75 -20.87 -2.91
N LEU A 275 1.35 -20.04 -3.87
CA LEU A 275 1.71 -18.63 -3.90
C LEU A 275 0.75 -17.80 -3.06
N ILE A 276 1.32 -17.02 -2.16
CA ILE A 276 0.61 -16.04 -1.34
C ILE A 276 1.06 -14.65 -1.73
N HIS A 277 0.11 -13.81 -2.11
CA HIS A 277 0.31 -12.43 -2.52
C HIS A 277 -0.17 -11.49 -1.42
N TYR A 278 0.65 -10.50 -1.02
CA TYR A 278 0.28 -9.61 0.06
C TYR A 278 0.95 -8.25 -0.03
N HIS A 279 0.42 -7.29 0.69
CA HIS A 279 1.10 -6.07 1.09
C HIS A 279 0.62 -5.63 2.46
N CYS A 280 1.56 -5.19 3.31
CA CYS A 280 1.26 -4.52 4.55
C CYS A 280 1.26 -3.00 4.33
N GLY A 281 0.49 -2.28 5.13
CA GLY A 281 0.52 -0.84 5.21
C GLY A 281 0.81 -0.39 6.63
N ASP A 282 1.71 0.55 6.77
CA ASP A 282 2.09 1.17 8.04
C ASP A 282 2.19 2.68 7.84
N THR A 283 1.48 3.43 8.66
CA THR A 283 1.58 4.89 8.75
C THR A 283 1.11 5.34 10.13
N ILE A 284 1.31 6.62 10.44
CA ILE A 284 0.87 7.15 11.73
C ILE A 284 -0.58 6.79 12.02
N GLY A 285 -0.82 6.18 13.16
CA GLY A 285 -2.16 5.84 13.65
C GLY A 285 -2.91 4.72 12.90
N THR A 286 -2.33 4.10 11.87
CA THR A 286 -3.04 3.10 11.05
C THR A 286 -2.12 2.01 10.55
N ASN A 287 -2.55 0.75 10.66
CA ASN A 287 -1.87 -0.40 10.08
C ASN A 287 -2.85 -1.26 9.27
N THR A 288 -2.39 -1.82 8.17
CA THR A 288 -3.23 -2.60 7.25
C THR A 288 -2.52 -3.82 6.72
N LEU A 289 -3.29 -4.85 6.35
CA LEU A 289 -2.84 -6.03 5.64
C LEU A 289 -3.88 -6.41 4.58
N LEU A 290 -3.43 -6.58 3.36
CA LEU A 290 -4.18 -7.23 2.29
C LEU A 290 -3.38 -8.44 1.82
N LEU A 291 -3.96 -9.63 1.94
CA LEU A 291 -3.32 -10.89 1.58
C LEU A 291 -4.33 -11.80 0.87
N PHE A 292 -3.90 -12.47 -0.20
CA PHE A 292 -4.72 -13.45 -0.89
C PHE A 292 -3.86 -14.52 -1.57
N SER A 293 -4.46 -15.66 -1.81
CA SER A 293 -3.89 -16.76 -2.59
C SER A 293 -4.97 -17.37 -3.48
N ILE A 294 -4.69 -17.47 -4.78
CA ILE A 294 -5.57 -18.16 -5.73
C ILE A 294 -5.47 -19.66 -5.49
N ASP A 295 -4.27 -20.18 -5.31
CA ASP A 295 -3.98 -21.60 -5.14
C ASP A 295 -4.71 -22.19 -3.92
N LEU A 296 -4.79 -21.39 -2.84
CA LEU A 296 -5.45 -21.78 -1.59
C LEU A 296 -6.91 -21.31 -1.50
N ASN A 297 -7.44 -20.63 -2.53
CA ASN A 297 -8.75 -19.98 -2.48
C ASN A 297 -8.97 -19.22 -1.17
N LEU A 298 -8.02 -18.33 -0.86
CA LEU A 298 -7.87 -17.65 0.42
C LEU A 298 -7.77 -16.14 0.26
N CYS A 299 -8.39 -15.40 1.20
CA CYS A 299 -8.26 -13.97 1.32
C CYS A 299 -8.27 -13.56 2.80
N LEU A 300 -7.32 -12.71 3.20
CA LEU A 300 -7.26 -12.09 4.52
C LEU A 300 -7.07 -10.59 4.36
N ILE A 301 -7.97 -9.81 4.93
CA ILE A 301 -7.90 -8.35 4.97
C ILE A 301 -8.02 -7.92 6.42
N PHE A 302 -7.08 -7.14 6.89
CA PHE A 302 -7.09 -6.54 8.21
C PHE A 302 -6.79 -5.06 8.11
N LEU A 303 -7.67 -4.25 8.66
CA LEU A 303 -7.56 -2.80 8.71
C LEU A 303 -7.74 -2.38 10.16
N THR A 304 -6.81 -1.59 10.70
CA THR A 304 -6.93 -1.04 12.06
C THR A 304 -6.56 0.44 12.07
N ASN A 305 -7.28 1.20 12.86
CA ASN A 305 -6.97 2.59 13.14
C ASN A 305 -6.11 2.76 14.41
N LEU A 306 -5.27 1.78 14.69
CA LEU A 306 -4.23 1.85 15.71
C LEU A 306 -2.87 1.68 15.04
N GLY A 307 -1.97 2.64 15.24
CA GLY A 307 -0.59 2.59 14.78
C GLY A 307 0.30 1.71 15.67
N GLY A 308 1.51 1.40 15.17
CA GLY A 308 2.48 0.58 15.88
C GLY A 308 2.13 -0.92 15.91
N ILE A 309 1.23 -1.37 15.02
CA ILE A 309 0.84 -2.76 14.87
C ILE A 309 1.64 -3.40 13.73
N ASN A 310 2.49 -4.37 14.06
CA ASN A 310 3.21 -5.12 13.04
C ASN A 310 2.29 -6.18 12.40
N THR A 311 1.64 -5.84 11.28
CA THR A 311 0.72 -6.73 10.57
C THR A 311 1.41 -7.93 9.87
N GLU A 312 2.74 -7.92 9.73
CA GLU A 312 3.52 -9.10 9.30
C GLU A 312 3.34 -10.28 10.29
N ILE A 313 3.08 -10.00 11.57
CA ILE A 313 2.77 -11.04 12.57
C ILE A 313 1.48 -11.76 12.17
N MET A 314 0.44 -11.06 11.74
CA MET A 314 -0.81 -11.69 11.31
C MET A 314 -0.61 -12.57 10.07
N LYS A 315 0.20 -12.11 9.11
CA LYS A 315 0.60 -12.92 7.95
C LYS A 315 1.31 -14.20 8.41
N ASN A 316 2.25 -14.10 9.35
CA ASN A 316 2.96 -15.26 9.87
C ASN A 316 2.04 -16.22 10.63
N ASN A 317 1.11 -15.70 11.44
CA ASN A 317 0.08 -16.50 12.12
C ASN A 317 -0.77 -17.27 11.09
N LEU A 318 -1.15 -16.63 9.99
CA LEU A 318 -1.88 -17.30 8.90
C LEU A 318 -1.03 -18.41 8.25
N ILE A 319 0.25 -18.19 8.00
CA ILE A 319 1.15 -19.21 7.43
C ILE A 319 1.25 -20.43 8.36
N GLU A 320 1.39 -20.21 9.66
CA GLU A 320 1.42 -21.32 10.63
C GLU A 320 0.09 -22.09 10.68
N LEU A 321 -1.03 -21.39 10.54
CA LEU A 321 -2.35 -22.00 10.45
C LEU A 321 -2.51 -22.84 9.18
N ILE A 322 -2.03 -22.35 8.03
CA ILE A 322 -2.04 -23.09 6.76
C ILE A 322 -1.19 -24.38 6.87
N LYS A 323 -0.03 -24.28 7.48
CA LYS A 323 0.87 -25.44 7.71
C LYS A 323 0.36 -26.42 8.77
N GLY A 324 -0.80 -26.18 9.37
CA GLY A 324 -1.36 -27.03 10.42
C GLY A 324 -0.52 -27.09 11.70
N LYS A 325 0.28 -26.03 11.99
CA LYS A 325 1.18 -25.96 13.15
C LYS A 325 0.53 -25.30 14.36
N ILE A 326 -0.71 -24.79 14.22
CA ILE A 326 -1.53 -24.17 15.28
C ILE A 326 -2.98 -24.68 15.19
#